data_d94b782ccc820032f9a7369c3676e393
#
_entry.id   d94b782ccc820032f9a7369c3676e393
#
_cell.length_a   1.000
_cell.length_b   1.000
_cell.length_c   1.000
_cell.angle_alpha   90.00
_cell.angle_beta   90.00
_cell.angle_gamma   90.00
#
_symmetry.space_group_name_H-M   'P 1'
#
loop_
_entity.id
_entity.type
_entity.pdbx_description
1 polymer ?
#
loop_
_entity_poly.entity_id
_entity_poly.type
_entity_poly.pdbx_seq_one_letter_code
_entity_poly.pdbx_strand_id
1 'polypeptide(L)'
;MTQRNRDILILGQTLSLKSNPFQNDISKAVDYEKSGAVLIRQGKIAAAGPADSLRAAVHTSDILDYGDKLILPGFVDAHVHYPQTAIIASWGKRLIEWLNHFTFPEEMLFCKADYATDIAETYLDIAISNGTTSLATFTTIHPQSVDAIFEAAVSR
;
A
#
# COMPACT_ATOMS: atom_id res chain seq x y z
N MET A 1 0.64 -23.80 1.22
CA MET A 1 -0.82 -23.67 1.47
C MET A 1 -1.20 -23.81 2.94
N THR A 2 -0.61 -23.09 3.91
CA THR A 2 -0.94 -23.35 5.34
C THR A 2 -0.86 -22.13 6.26
N GLN A 3 -0.66 -20.90 5.77
CA GLN A 3 -0.59 -19.72 6.63
C GLN A 3 -1.90 -18.90 6.74
N ARG A 4 -2.92 -19.17 5.93
CA ARG A 4 -4.16 -18.36 5.88
C ARG A 4 -5.15 -18.58 7.03
N ASN A 5 -4.91 -19.53 7.93
CA ASN A 5 -5.89 -19.92 8.97
C ASN A 5 -5.46 -19.61 10.41
N ARG A 6 -4.39 -18.82 10.61
CA ARG A 6 -3.93 -18.43 11.94
C ARG A 6 -4.33 -17.01 12.27
N ASP A 7 -4.78 -16.80 13.48
CA ASP A 7 -4.94 -15.48 14.04
C ASP A 7 -3.57 -14.91 14.36
N ILE A 8 -3.29 -13.66 13.91
CA ILE A 8 -2.08 -12.92 14.24
C ILE A 8 -2.50 -11.69 15.04
N LEU A 9 -1.89 -11.49 16.20
CA LEU A 9 -2.10 -10.29 17.01
C LEU A 9 -0.88 -9.37 16.86
N ILE A 10 -1.13 -8.18 16.35
CA ILE A 10 -0.10 -7.16 16.15
C ILE A 10 -0.26 -6.11 17.26
N LEU A 11 0.80 -5.88 18.03
CA LEU A 11 0.82 -4.94 19.14
C LEU A 11 1.63 -3.69 18.79
N GLY A 12 1.17 -2.54 19.25
CA GLY A 12 1.82 -1.25 19.05
C GLY A 12 0.84 -0.11 19.32
N GLN A 13 1.27 1.12 19.10
CA GLN A 13 0.33 2.24 19.09
C GLN A 13 -0.49 2.18 17.82
N THR A 14 -1.80 2.26 17.90
CA THR A 14 -2.66 2.23 16.72
C THR A 14 -3.30 3.58 16.47
N LEU A 15 -3.37 3.98 15.19
CA LEU A 15 -4.09 5.18 14.78
C LEU A 15 -4.87 4.89 13.50
N SER A 16 -6.15 5.21 13.49
CA SER A 16 -7.02 5.13 12.32
C SER A 16 -8.00 6.30 12.26
N LEU A 17 -8.71 6.42 11.15
CA LEU A 17 -9.72 7.45 10.97
C LEU A 17 -11.12 6.82 10.96
N LYS A 18 -12.01 7.31 11.83
CA LYS A 18 -13.43 6.90 11.89
C LYS A 18 -14.30 7.68 10.92
N SER A 19 -13.87 8.89 10.55
CA SER A 19 -14.58 9.78 9.64
C SER A 19 -13.60 10.72 8.94
N ASN A 20 -14.10 11.51 7.98
CA ASN A 20 -13.29 12.49 7.27
C ASN A 20 -12.82 13.62 8.23
N PRO A 21 -11.50 13.73 8.51
CA PRO A 21 -10.98 14.73 9.45
C PRO A 21 -11.03 16.16 8.91
N PHE A 22 -11.28 16.36 7.62
CA PHE A 22 -11.45 17.68 7.00
C PHE A 22 -12.88 18.19 7.12
N GLN A 23 -13.83 17.34 7.46
CA GLN A 23 -15.25 17.68 7.58
C GLN A 23 -15.77 17.55 9.02
N ASN A 24 -15.00 16.96 9.90
CA ASN A 24 -15.38 16.69 11.28
C ASN A 24 -14.31 17.20 12.25
N ASP A 25 -14.71 17.34 13.51
CA ASP A 25 -13.75 17.59 14.59
C ASP A 25 -12.69 16.48 14.62
N ILE A 26 -11.43 16.86 14.57
CA ILE A 26 -10.29 15.94 14.55
C ILE A 26 -10.31 14.98 15.74
N SER A 27 -10.70 15.45 16.91
CA SER A 27 -10.79 14.64 18.13
C SER A 27 -11.84 13.52 18.04
N LYS A 28 -12.83 13.68 17.14
CA LYS A 28 -13.87 12.67 16.88
C LYS A 28 -13.56 11.82 15.65
N ALA A 29 -12.77 12.36 14.74
CA ALA A 29 -12.40 11.68 13.49
C ALA A 29 -11.26 10.69 13.68
N VAL A 30 -10.36 10.94 14.63
CA VAL A 30 -9.17 10.11 14.89
C VAL A 30 -9.48 9.08 15.97
N ASP A 31 -9.04 7.85 15.75
CA ASP A 31 -9.02 6.77 16.72
C ASP A 31 -7.57 6.42 17.04
N TYR A 32 -7.10 6.84 18.20
CA TYR A 32 -5.72 6.59 18.65
C TYR A 32 -5.73 5.79 19.93
N GLU A 33 -4.97 4.70 19.96
CA GLU A 33 -4.77 3.87 21.13
C GLU A 33 -3.26 3.68 21.39
N LYS A 34 -2.81 4.20 22.53
CA LYS A 34 -1.40 4.14 22.92
C LYS A 34 -0.91 2.71 23.20
N SER A 35 -1.75 1.88 23.79
CA SER A 35 -1.51 0.45 24.02
C SER A 35 -2.47 -0.34 23.14
N GLY A 36 -2.26 -0.25 21.85
CA GLY A 36 -3.16 -0.79 20.85
C GLY A 36 -2.77 -2.16 20.35
N ALA A 37 -3.73 -2.80 19.70
CA ALA A 37 -3.52 -4.03 18.95
C ALA A 37 -4.41 -4.09 17.71
N VAL A 38 -3.95 -4.85 16.72
CA VAL A 38 -4.71 -5.22 15.53
C VAL A 38 -4.74 -6.75 15.43
N LEU A 39 -5.93 -7.31 15.35
CA LEU A 39 -6.13 -8.73 15.13
C LEU A 39 -6.32 -9.00 13.63
N ILE A 40 -5.46 -9.81 13.06
CA ILE A 40 -5.59 -10.33 11.71
C ILE A 40 -6.13 -11.74 11.77
N ARG A 41 -7.21 -11.98 11.06
CA ARG A 41 -7.86 -13.29 10.92
C ARG A 41 -8.14 -13.57 9.45
N GLN A 42 -7.63 -14.67 8.94
CA GLN A 42 -7.81 -15.05 7.53
C GLN A 42 -7.36 -13.96 6.54
N GLY A 43 -6.26 -13.26 6.86
CA GLY A 43 -5.72 -12.18 6.03
C GLY A 43 -6.51 -10.86 6.07
N LYS A 44 -7.46 -10.72 7.01
CA LYS A 44 -8.27 -9.51 7.17
C LYS A 44 -8.15 -8.95 8.59
N ILE A 45 -8.25 -7.64 8.72
CA ILE A 45 -8.39 -6.99 10.03
C ILE A 45 -9.74 -7.39 10.62
N ALA A 46 -9.71 -8.21 11.67
CA ALA A 46 -10.91 -8.67 12.37
C ALA A 46 -11.30 -7.72 13.50
N ALA A 47 -10.32 -7.10 14.15
CA ALA A 47 -10.54 -6.10 15.19
C ALA A 47 -9.30 -5.21 15.36
N ALA A 48 -9.52 -4.00 15.84
CA ALA A 48 -8.49 -3.10 16.34
C ALA A 48 -8.98 -2.42 17.62
N GLY A 49 -8.07 -2.14 18.56
CA GLY A 49 -8.45 -1.51 19.84
C GLY A 49 -7.42 -1.77 20.94
N PRO A 50 -7.81 -1.61 22.22
CA PRO A 50 -6.91 -1.81 23.36
C PRO A 50 -6.30 -3.22 23.38
N ALA A 51 -4.98 -3.29 23.54
CA ALA A 51 -4.23 -4.54 23.48
C ALA A 51 -4.70 -5.58 24.52
N ASP A 52 -4.98 -5.15 25.74
CA ASP A 52 -5.44 -6.05 26.82
C ASP A 52 -6.78 -6.71 26.48
N SER A 53 -7.70 -5.94 25.90
CA SER A 53 -9.01 -6.45 25.49
C SER A 53 -8.88 -7.51 24.39
N LEU A 54 -8.03 -7.26 23.40
CA LEU A 54 -7.83 -8.20 22.29
C LEU A 54 -7.04 -9.42 22.71
N ARG A 55 -6.05 -9.28 23.60
CA ARG A 55 -5.32 -10.42 24.18
C ARG A 55 -6.24 -11.35 24.96
N ALA A 56 -7.18 -10.80 25.74
CA ALA A 56 -8.13 -11.58 26.50
C ALA A 56 -9.16 -12.33 25.62
N ALA A 57 -9.47 -11.78 24.45
CA ALA A 57 -10.46 -12.32 23.52
C ALA A 57 -9.89 -13.35 22.52
N VAL A 58 -8.56 -13.46 22.40
CA VAL A 58 -7.92 -14.28 21.38
C VAL A 58 -6.84 -15.17 21.99
N HIS A 59 -6.92 -16.47 21.70
CA HIS A 59 -5.89 -17.43 22.05
C HIS A 59 -4.99 -17.69 20.83
N THR A 60 -3.98 -16.86 20.63
CA THR A 60 -2.98 -17.07 19.59
C THR A 60 -1.56 -16.96 20.15
N SER A 61 -0.66 -17.77 19.61
CA SER A 61 0.78 -17.67 19.88
C SER A 61 1.50 -16.77 18.86
N ASP A 62 0.81 -16.42 17.77
CA ASP A 62 1.39 -15.61 16.70
C ASP A 62 1.20 -14.11 17.05
N ILE A 63 2.13 -13.61 17.87
CA ILE A 63 2.13 -12.21 18.33
C ILE A 63 3.33 -11.49 17.73
N LEU A 64 3.05 -10.37 17.06
CA LEU A 64 4.07 -9.44 16.57
C LEU A 64 4.02 -8.18 17.43
N ASP A 65 5.05 -7.96 18.24
CA ASP A 65 5.13 -6.80 19.13
C ASP A 65 6.07 -5.75 18.54
N TYR A 66 5.52 -4.61 18.17
CA TYR A 66 6.25 -3.46 17.64
C TYR A 66 6.57 -2.41 18.70
N GLY A 67 6.26 -2.67 19.98
CA GLY A 67 6.54 -1.74 21.09
C GLY A 67 5.81 -0.41 20.91
N ASP A 68 6.59 0.66 20.91
CA ASP A 68 6.07 2.06 20.79
C ASP A 68 5.90 2.52 19.34
N LYS A 69 6.08 1.65 18.36
CA LYS A 69 5.86 2.02 16.94
C LYS A 69 4.39 2.22 16.64
N LEU A 70 4.13 3.18 15.75
CA LEU A 70 2.79 3.51 15.31
C LEU A 70 2.34 2.58 14.17
N ILE A 71 1.21 1.94 14.36
CA ILE A 71 0.54 1.09 13.37
C ILE A 71 -0.55 1.94 12.72
N LEU A 72 -0.48 2.07 11.41
CA LEU A 72 -1.41 2.85 10.57
C LEU A 72 -2.06 1.96 9.52
N PRO A 73 -3.25 2.32 9.03
CA PRO A 73 -3.72 1.82 7.73
C PRO A 73 -2.70 2.14 6.63
N GLY A 74 -2.61 1.29 5.63
CA GLY A 74 -1.76 1.56 4.48
C GLY A 74 -2.17 2.84 3.76
N PHE A 75 -1.19 3.51 3.17
CA PHE A 75 -1.42 4.76 2.45
C PHE A 75 -2.15 4.51 1.13
N VAL A 76 -2.91 5.51 0.71
CA VAL A 76 -3.59 5.55 -0.58
C VAL A 76 -2.89 6.56 -1.48
N ASP A 77 -2.30 6.10 -2.57
CA ASP A 77 -1.80 6.98 -3.62
C ASP A 77 -2.93 7.18 -4.66
N ALA A 78 -3.53 8.36 -4.63
CA ALA A 78 -4.68 8.68 -5.46
C ALA A 78 -4.31 9.15 -6.88
N HIS A 79 -3.03 9.29 -7.21
CA HIS A 79 -2.57 9.70 -8.53
C HIS A 79 -1.11 9.33 -8.75
N VAL A 80 -0.86 8.28 -9.51
CA VAL A 80 0.50 7.82 -9.82
C VAL A 80 0.58 7.27 -11.24
N HIS A 81 1.76 7.29 -11.81
CA HIS A 81 2.09 6.72 -13.12
C HIS A 81 3.15 5.63 -12.96
N TYR A 82 2.74 4.39 -12.69
CA TYR A 82 3.69 3.31 -12.49
C TYR A 82 4.62 3.07 -13.69
N PRO A 83 4.21 3.33 -14.97
CA PRO A 83 5.11 3.16 -16.10
C PRO A 83 6.33 4.08 -16.08
N GLN A 84 6.30 5.13 -15.25
CA GLN A 84 7.40 6.09 -15.15
C GLN A 84 8.43 5.72 -14.07
N THR A 85 8.33 4.51 -13.51
CA THR A 85 9.25 4.02 -12.46
C THR A 85 10.71 4.07 -12.90
N ALA A 86 11.01 3.67 -14.13
CA ALA A 86 12.38 3.64 -14.62
C ALA A 86 12.97 5.04 -14.91
N ILE A 87 12.14 6.08 -14.95
CA ILE A 87 12.56 7.46 -15.20
C ILE A 87 12.40 8.37 -13.98
N ILE A 88 12.26 7.80 -12.77
CA ILE A 88 12.22 8.56 -11.53
C ILE A 88 13.43 9.51 -11.45
N ALA A 89 13.17 10.77 -11.07
CA ALA A 89 14.16 11.83 -10.96
C ALA A 89 14.85 12.26 -12.27
N SER A 90 14.40 11.83 -13.45
CA SER A 90 14.88 12.38 -14.71
C SER A 90 14.49 13.85 -14.81
N TRP A 91 15.45 14.69 -15.19
CA TRP A 91 15.27 16.13 -15.17
C TRP A 91 14.89 16.69 -16.54
N GLY A 92 13.91 17.63 -16.55
CA GLY A 92 13.50 18.36 -17.74
C GLY A 92 13.21 19.82 -17.43
N LYS A 93 13.61 20.73 -18.32
CA LYS A 93 13.37 22.18 -18.16
C LYS A 93 11.89 22.54 -18.29
N ARG A 94 11.19 21.88 -19.21
CA ARG A 94 9.79 22.11 -19.53
C ARG A 94 9.07 20.76 -19.60
N LEU A 95 7.79 20.76 -19.24
CA LEU A 95 6.98 19.56 -19.26
C LEU A 95 7.01 18.85 -20.63
N ILE A 96 6.80 19.57 -21.71
CA ILE A 96 6.76 18.96 -23.05
C ILE A 96 8.11 18.36 -23.48
N GLU A 97 9.21 18.98 -23.07
CA GLU A 97 10.54 18.46 -23.32
C GLU A 97 10.77 17.17 -22.52
N TRP A 98 10.36 17.16 -21.26
CA TRP A 98 10.44 15.99 -20.38
C TRP A 98 9.58 14.83 -20.92
N LEU A 99 8.35 15.09 -21.33
CA LEU A 99 7.47 14.10 -21.95
C LEU A 99 8.11 13.46 -23.19
N ASN A 100 8.65 14.29 -24.09
CA ASN A 100 9.23 13.79 -25.35
C ASN A 100 10.55 13.04 -25.16
N HIS A 101 11.36 13.43 -24.18
CA HIS A 101 12.69 12.84 -23.98
C HIS A 101 12.68 11.62 -23.06
N PHE A 102 11.77 11.57 -22.10
CA PHE A 102 11.73 10.51 -21.09
C PHE A 102 10.43 9.74 -21.08
N THR A 103 9.28 10.40 -20.90
CA THR A 103 8.02 9.71 -20.67
C THR A 103 7.54 8.90 -21.86
N PHE A 104 7.40 9.53 -23.03
CA PHE A 104 6.89 8.82 -24.19
C PHE A 104 7.81 7.70 -24.68
N PRO A 105 9.15 7.87 -24.75
CA PRO A 105 10.05 6.76 -25.06
C PRO A 105 9.94 5.60 -24.05
N GLU A 106 9.84 5.89 -22.76
CA GLU A 106 9.69 4.88 -21.72
C GLU A 106 8.36 4.14 -21.84
N GLU A 107 7.26 4.86 -21.95
CA GLU A 107 5.94 4.27 -22.05
C GLU A 107 5.75 3.41 -23.30
N MET A 108 6.48 3.68 -24.39
CA MET A 108 6.46 2.84 -25.60
C MET A 108 7.08 1.46 -25.37
N LEU A 109 7.92 1.27 -24.37
CA LEU A 109 8.50 -0.05 -24.04
C LEU A 109 7.45 -1.03 -23.51
N PHE A 110 6.35 -0.52 -22.99
CA PHE A 110 5.24 -1.31 -22.42
C PHE A 110 4.42 -2.09 -23.46
N CYS A 111 4.71 -1.95 -24.73
CA CYS A 111 4.22 -2.87 -25.76
C CYS A 111 4.79 -4.28 -25.57
N LYS A 112 5.87 -4.46 -24.79
CA LYS A 112 6.47 -5.74 -24.43
C LYS A 112 5.92 -6.18 -23.07
N ALA A 113 5.22 -7.30 -23.03
CA ALA A 113 4.61 -7.82 -21.82
C ALA A 113 5.63 -8.06 -20.69
N ASP A 114 6.78 -8.67 -21.00
CA ASP A 114 7.83 -8.94 -20.01
C ASP A 114 8.33 -7.65 -19.35
N TYR A 115 8.57 -6.60 -20.15
CA TYR A 115 8.98 -5.30 -19.63
C TYR A 115 7.92 -4.69 -18.71
N ALA A 116 6.65 -4.73 -19.15
CA ALA A 116 5.54 -4.22 -18.35
C ALA A 116 5.43 -4.96 -16.99
N THR A 117 5.64 -6.27 -16.99
CA THR A 117 5.62 -7.10 -15.78
C THR A 117 6.77 -6.72 -14.84
N ASP A 118 8.00 -6.63 -15.33
CA ASP A 118 9.18 -6.29 -14.53
C ASP A 118 9.02 -4.92 -13.83
N ILE A 119 8.52 -3.93 -14.58
CA ILE A 119 8.28 -2.59 -14.02
C ILE A 119 7.12 -2.61 -13.03
N ALA A 120 6.03 -3.33 -13.30
CA ALA A 120 4.90 -3.44 -12.39
C ALA A 120 5.30 -4.07 -11.05
N GLU A 121 6.08 -5.16 -11.08
CA GLU A 121 6.60 -5.81 -9.88
C GLU A 121 7.52 -4.88 -9.08
N THR A 122 8.47 -4.26 -9.76
CA THR A 122 9.40 -3.30 -9.14
C THR A 122 8.66 -2.14 -8.48
N TYR A 123 7.69 -1.56 -9.20
CA TYR A 123 6.89 -0.46 -8.68
C TYR A 123 6.11 -0.86 -7.43
N LEU A 124 5.42 -2.01 -7.44
CA LEU A 124 4.64 -2.45 -6.29
C LEU A 124 5.52 -2.78 -5.08
N ASP A 125 6.72 -3.33 -5.29
CA ASP A 125 7.66 -3.56 -4.19
C ASP A 125 8.13 -2.23 -3.57
N ILE A 126 8.39 -1.21 -4.38
CA ILE A 126 8.69 0.14 -3.89
C ILE A 126 7.49 0.72 -3.15
N ALA A 127 6.29 0.66 -3.71
CA ALA A 127 5.08 1.20 -3.11
C ALA A 127 4.79 0.56 -1.73
N ILE A 128 4.81 -0.77 -1.66
CA ILE A 128 4.54 -1.52 -0.42
C ILE A 128 5.63 -1.25 0.63
N SER A 129 6.91 -1.22 0.24
CA SER A 129 8.02 -0.94 1.18
C SER A 129 7.95 0.46 1.78
N ASN A 130 7.23 1.39 1.13
CA ASN A 130 6.96 2.74 1.61
C ASN A 130 5.56 2.90 2.23
N GLY A 131 4.84 1.80 2.45
CA GLY A 131 3.56 1.78 3.16
C GLY A 131 2.34 2.08 2.30
N THR A 132 2.47 2.21 0.99
CA THR A 132 1.34 2.40 0.07
C THR A 132 0.70 1.06 -0.26
N THR A 133 -0.60 0.91 0.02
CA THR A 133 -1.36 -0.33 -0.17
C THR A 133 -2.57 -0.18 -1.09
N SER A 134 -2.85 1.03 -1.55
CA SER A 134 -3.94 1.31 -2.49
C SER A 134 -3.46 2.34 -3.51
N LEU A 135 -3.80 2.12 -4.77
CA LEU A 135 -3.29 2.92 -5.87
C LEU A 135 -4.41 3.30 -6.84
N ALA A 136 -4.43 4.57 -7.28
CA ALA A 136 -5.10 4.99 -8.49
C ALA A 136 -4.01 5.30 -9.54
N THR A 137 -3.63 4.29 -10.31
CA THR A 137 -2.49 4.39 -11.22
C THR A 137 -2.91 4.57 -12.66
N PHE A 138 -2.24 5.50 -13.35
CA PHE A 138 -2.24 5.56 -14.79
C PHE A 138 -1.33 4.47 -15.36
N THR A 139 -1.77 3.92 -16.47
CA THR A 139 -1.03 2.96 -17.29
C THR A 139 -0.60 3.64 -18.60
N THR A 140 -0.19 2.87 -19.59
CA THR A 140 0.13 3.38 -20.93
C THR A 140 -1.00 3.09 -21.92
N ILE A 141 -0.83 3.49 -23.19
CA ILE A 141 -1.74 3.13 -24.26
C ILE A 141 -1.73 1.64 -24.62
N HIS A 142 -0.79 0.87 -24.06
CA HIS A 142 -0.62 -0.56 -24.34
C HIS A 142 -1.40 -1.39 -23.33
N PRO A 143 -2.33 -2.28 -23.75
CA PRO A 143 -3.11 -3.12 -22.84
C PRO A 143 -2.25 -3.94 -21.87
N GLN A 144 -1.08 -4.39 -22.31
CA GLN A 144 -0.13 -5.15 -21.50
C GLN A 144 0.26 -4.42 -20.20
N SER A 145 0.29 -3.09 -20.23
CA SER A 145 0.58 -2.31 -19.02
C SER A 145 -0.55 -2.37 -17.98
N VAL A 146 -1.78 -2.56 -18.43
CA VAL A 146 -2.93 -2.75 -17.52
C VAL A 146 -2.88 -4.14 -16.92
N ASP A 147 -2.73 -5.16 -17.74
CA ASP A 147 -2.70 -6.55 -17.31
C ASP A 147 -1.56 -6.78 -16.30
N ALA A 148 -0.35 -6.30 -16.61
CA ALA A 148 0.83 -6.45 -15.78
C ALA A 148 0.64 -5.89 -14.36
N ILE A 149 0.12 -4.68 -14.20
CA ILE A 149 -0.04 -4.09 -12.86
C ILE A 149 -1.11 -4.81 -12.04
N PHE A 150 -2.21 -5.27 -12.68
CA PHE A 150 -3.24 -6.03 -11.98
C PHE A 150 -2.76 -7.44 -11.60
N GLU A 151 -2.07 -8.16 -12.49
CA GLU A 151 -1.51 -9.48 -12.20
C GLU A 151 -0.47 -9.40 -11.08
N ALA A 152 0.43 -8.43 -11.14
CA ALA A 152 1.41 -8.18 -10.09
C ALA A 152 0.75 -7.84 -8.74
N ALA A 153 -0.33 -7.07 -8.73
CA ALA A 153 -1.06 -6.73 -7.51
C ALA A 153 -1.80 -7.93 -6.89
N VAL A 154 -2.38 -8.81 -7.71
CA VAL A 154 -3.10 -10.01 -7.22
C VAL A 154 -2.14 -11.05 -6.63
N SER A 155 -0.89 -11.07 -7.05
CA SER A 155 0.13 -12.01 -6.57
C SER A 155 0.71 -11.63 -5.18
N ARG A 156 0.45 -10.41 -4.66
CA ARG A 156 0.93 -9.88 -3.38
C ARG A 156 -0.15 -9.91 -2.32
#